data_371912eb1ad56d3187eb509f01f4a5c0
#
_entry.id   371912eb1ad56d3187eb509f01f4a5c0
#
_cell.length_a   1.000
_cell.length_b   1.000
_cell.length_c   1.000
_cell.angle_alpha   90.00
_cell.angle_beta   90.00
_cell.angle_gamma   90.00
#
_symmetry.space_group_name_H-M   'P 1'
#
loop_
_entity.id
_entity.type
_entity.pdbx_description
1 polymer ?
#
loop_
_entity_poly.entity_id
_entity_poly.type
_entity_poly.pdbx_seq_one_letter_code
_entity_poly.pdbx_strand_id
1 'polypeptide(L)'
;LYLTQSSQLYLEILMFSLENVYCIAPSFRAEKSRTIRHLTEYWHMEGEWAFGDMTDLMTFEEGLMEHICQTVATKCEKELKELGANIDKLKAVKAPFPRITYKEAIERLKPKNPALDWGSDLGYEDEKVLADDFGKPFFVYDYPTAIKAFYCKTYRDNPEVAMSVDLMVPRIGEISTGGAREDNKD
;
A
#
# COMPACT_ATOMS: atom_id res chain seq x y z
N LEU A 1 -25.48 -11.05 -10.70
CA LEU A 1 -24.47 -11.67 -9.86
C LEU A 1 -23.27 -10.71 -9.80
N TYR A 2 -22.84 -10.36 -8.60
CA TYR A 2 -21.67 -9.51 -8.40
C TYR A 2 -20.57 -10.33 -7.73
N LEU A 3 -19.34 -10.22 -8.22
CA LEU A 3 -18.16 -10.78 -7.60
C LEU A 3 -17.57 -9.77 -6.62
N THR A 4 -16.95 -10.25 -5.54
CA THR A 4 -16.38 -9.37 -4.52
C THR A 4 -15.16 -8.61 -5.05
N GLN A 5 -15.05 -7.34 -4.70
CA GLN A 5 -13.90 -6.51 -5.03
C GLN A 5 -12.85 -6.50 -3.90
N SER A 6 -13.27 -6.82 -2.67
CA SER A 6 -12.46 -6.81 -1.46
C SER A 6 -13.21 -7.52 -0.34
N SER A 7 -12.47 -8.06 0.61
CA SER A 7 -13.01 -8.65 1.85
C SER A 7 -13.00 -7.66 3.02
N GLN A 8 -12.52 -6.44 2.83
CA GLN A 8 -12.30 -5.45 3.89
C GLN A 8 -13.50 -5.30 4.83
N LEU A 9 -14.67 -4.98 4.31
CA LEU A 9 -15.86 -4.72 5.14
C LEU A 9 -16.32 -5.95 5.94
N TYR A 10 -16.05 -7.15 5.45
CA TYR A 10 -16.31 -8.39 6.20
C TYR A 10 -15.27 -8.58 7.32
N LEU A 11 -14.00 -8.27 7.06
CA LEU A 11 -12.95 -8.33 8.06
C LEU A 11 -13.16 -7.28 9.16
N GLU A 12 -13.61 -6.08 8.81
CA GLU A 12 -13.98 -5.05 9.79
C GLU A 12 -15.07 -5.54 10.77
N ILE A 13 -16.08 -6.28 10.28
CA ILE A 13 -17.10 -6.89 11.14
C ILE A 13 -16.49 -7.98 12.04
N LEU A 14 -15.65 -8.84 11.47
CA LEU A 14 -15.02 -9.93 12.21
C LEU A 14 -14.04 -9.43 13.28
N MET A 15 -13.38 -8.30 13.05
CA MET A 15 -12.47 -7.66 13.98
C MET A 15 -13.12 -7.37 15.35
N PHE A 16 -14.41 -7.05 15.40
CA PHE A 16 -15.12 -6.83 16.67
C PHE A 16 -15.19 -8.05 17.59
N SER A 17 -14.96 -9.24 17.05
CA SER A 17 -14.99 -10.49 17.83
C SER A 17 -13.62 -11.17 17.94
N LEU A 18 -12.76 -10.99 16.93
CA LEU A 18 -11.50 -11.71 16.81
C LEU A 18 -10.27 -10.79 16.95
N GLU A 19 -10.48 -9.48 17.05
CA GLU A 19 -9.47 -8.41 17.15
C GLU A 19 -8.57 -8.31 15.92
N ASN A 20 -7.76 -9.35 15.65
CA ASN A 20 -6.83 -9.38 14.53
C ASN A 20 -7.27 -10.44 13.53
N VAL A 21 -7.59 -10.02 12.34
CA VAL A 21 -8.09 -10.89 11.27
C VAL A 21 -7.37 -10.62 9.96
N TYR A 22 -7.20 -11.68 9.17
CA TYR A 22 -6.72 -11.55 7.79
C TYR A 22 -7.37 -12.60 6.90
N CYS A 23 -7.36 -12.36 5.62
CA CYS A 23 -7.68 -13.38 4.63
C CYS A 23 -6.76 -13.27 3.39
N ILE A 24 -6.69 -14.33 2.63
CA ILE A 24 -6.13 -14.36 1.29
C ILE A 24 -7.21 -14.95 0.40
N ALA A 25 -7.83 -14.12 -0.42
CA ALA A 25 -9.01 -14.47 -1.21
C ALA A 25 -8.95 -13.85 -2.61
N PRO A 26 -9.64 -14.41 -3.62
CA PRO A 26 -9.74 -13.78 -4.91
C PRO A 26 -10.58 -12.50 -4.85
N SER A 27 -10.08 -11.44 -5.47
CA SER A 27 -10.78 -10.18 -5.68
C SER A 27 -10.96 -9.93 -7.18
N PHE A 28 -12.09 -9.29 -7.53
CA PHE A 28 -12.50 -9.08 -8.91
C PHE A 28 -12.78 -7.61 -9.16
N ARG A 29 -12.03 -6.99 -10.05
CA ARG A 29 -12.17 -5.58 -10.40
C ARG A 29 -12.19 -5.39 -11.91
N ALA A 30 -13.31 -4.91 -12.46
CA ALA A 30 -13.43 -4.57 -13.88
C ALA A 30 -12.92 -3.13 -14.14
N GLU A 31 -11.64 -2.90 -13.89
CA GLU A 31 -11.03 -1.59 -14.08
C GLU A 31 -10.76 -1.34 -15.57
N LYS A 32 -10.94 -0.07 -15.97
CA LYS A 32 -10.65 0.38 -17.34
C LYS A 32 -9.14 0.57 -17.56
N SER A 33 -8.37 0.71 -16.49
CA SER A 33 -6.94 0.93 -16.54
C SER A 33 -6.18 -0.31 -17.00
N ARG A 34 -5.27 -0.15 -17.97
CA ARG A 34 -4.43 -1.22 -18.50
C ARG A 34 -2.97 -0.93 -18.17
N THR A 35 -2.58 -1.21 -16.95
CA THR A 35 -1.17 -1.14 -16.52
C THR A 35 -0.65 -2.55 -16.23
N ILE A 36 0.65 -2.68 -16.03
CA ILE A 36 1.29 -3.97 -15.74
C ILE A 36 0.85 -4.59 -14.40
N ARG A 37 0.22 -3.81 -13.51
CA ARG A 37 -0.24 -4.25 -12.18
C ARG A 37 -1.75 -4.47 -12.07
N HIS A 38 -2.55 -4.12 -13.10
CA HIS A 38 -4.00 -4.27 -13.05
C HIS A 38 -4.45 -5.59 -13.69
N LEU A 39 -5.00 -6.46 -12.87
CA LEU A 39 -5.65 -7.70 -13.27
C LEU A 39 -7.14 -7.64 -12.90
N THR A 40 -8.00 -8.24 -13.73
CA THR A 40 -9.44 -8.34 -13.44
C THR A 40 -9.73 -9.28 -12.27
N GLU A 41 -8.90 -10.30 -12.09
CA GLU A 41 -8.94 -11.25 -10.98
C GLU A 41 -7.53 -11.43 -10.42
N TYR A 42 -7.41 -11.36 -9.10
CA TYR A 42 -6.12 -11.55 -8.41
C TYR A 42 -6.34 -12.06 -6.98
N TRP A 43 -5.34 -12.72 -6.42
CA TRP A 43 -5.31 -13.06 -5.01
C TRP A 43 -4.96 -11.81 -4.19
N HIS A 44 -5.88 -11.48 -3.29
CA HIS A 44 -5.77 -10.30 -2.43
C HIS A 44 -5.51 -10.73 -1.00
N MET A 45 -4.43 -10.26 -0.40
CA MET A 45 -4.19 -10.38 1.02
C MET A 45 -4.71 -9.12 1.70
N GLU A 46 -5.63 -9.28 2.64
CA GLU A 46 -6.25 -8.19 3.38
C GLU A 46 -6.22 -8.52 4.87
N GLY A 47 -6.02 -7.51 5.71
CA GLY A 47 -5.99 -7.66 7.16
C GLY A 47 -6.59 -6.45 7.84
N GLU A 48 -7.30 -6.69 8.93
CA GLU A 48 -7.85 -5.69 9.82
C GLU A 48 -7.52 -6.07 11.27
N TRP A 49 -7.18 -5.09 12.07
CA TRP A 49 -6.96 -5.31 13.50
C TRP A 49 -7.39 -4.13 14.36
N ALA A 50 -7.91 -4.46 15.54
CA ALA A 50 -8.35 -3.49 16.53
C ALA A 50 -7.15 -2.85 17.24
N PHE A 51 -7.33 -1.62 17.70
CA PHE A 51 -6.42 -0.88 18.57
C PHE A 51 -5.04 -0.56 17.98
N GLY A 52 -4.82 -0.80 16.70
CA GLY A 52 -3.61 -0.42 15.99
C GLY A 52 -3.67 1.03 15.48
N ASP A 53 -2.51 1.62 15.30
CA ASP A 53 -2.35 2.91 14.66
C ASP A 53 -1.58 2.84 13.33
N MET A 54 -1.34 3.99 12.70
CA MET A 54 -0.58 4.08 11.44
C MET A 54 0.85 3.57 11.56
N THR A 55 1.47 3.72 12.74
CA THR A 55 2.83 3.24 12.98
C THR A 55 2.87 1.73 13.08
N ASP A 56 1.87 1.14 13.75
CA ASP A 56 1.69 -0.30 13.85
C ASP A 56 1.49 -0.92 12.46
N LEU A 57 0.63 -0.31 11.63
CA LEU A 57 0.40 -0.74 10.26
C LEU A 57 1.70 -0.75 9.44
N MET A 58 2.42 0.37 9.40
CA MET A 58 3.67 0.45 8.65
C MET A 58 4.72 -0.55 9.17
N THR A 59 4.80 -0.75 10.48
CA THR A 59 5.72 -1.71 11.09
C THR A 59 5.37 -3.15 10.71
N PHE A 60 4.07 -3.47 10.67
CA PHE A 60 3.59 -4.78 10.22
C PHE A 60 3.94 -5.01 8.75
N GLU A 61 3.66 -4.04 7.87
CA GLU A 61 3.95 -4.14 6.43
C GLU A 61 5.46 -4.27 6.16
N GLU A 62 6.30 -3.54 6.90
CA GLU A 62 7.76 -3.69 6.88
C GLU A 62 8.18 -5.13 7.16
N GLY A 63 7.68 -5.69 8.27
CA GLY A 63 7.98 -7.07 8.68
C GLY A 63 7.48 -8.11 7.68
N LEU A 64 6.28 -7.93 7.16
CA LEU A 64 5.68 -8.80 6.16
C LEU A 64 6.51 -8.80 4.87
N MET A 65 6.83 -7.62 4.35
CA MET A 65 7.62 -7.48 3.11
C MET A 65 9.02 -8.05 3.26
N GLU A 66 9.70 -7.74 4.36
CA GLU A 66 11.01 -8.33 4.65
C GLU A 66 10.92 -9.85 4.72
N HIS A 67 9.95 -10.39 5.47
CA HIS A 67 9.76 -11.83 5.62
C HIS A 67 9.53 -12.52 4.27
N ILE A 68 8.66 -11.98 3.41
CA ILE A 68 8.39 -12.53 2.08
C ILE A 68 9.66 -12.51 1.23
N CYS A 69 10.34 -11.37 1.15
CA CYS A 69 11.54 -11.22 0.32
C CYS A 69 12.67 -12.17 0.77
N GLN A 70 12.93 -12.26 2.09
CA GLN A 70 13.97 -13.16 2.64
C GLN A 70 13.59 -14.63 2.43
N THR A 71 12.32 -14.99 2.62
CA THR A 71 11.84 -16.37 2.44
C THR A 71 11.95 -16.80 0.99
N VAL A 72 11.50 -15.97 0.04
CA VAL A 72 11.58 -16.27 -1.39
C VAL A 72 13.02 -16.33 -1.86
N ALA A 73 13.87 -15.39 -1.41
CA ALA A 73 15.29 -15.37 -1.77
C ALA A 73 16.06 -16.61 -1.30
N THR A 74 15.61 -17.25 -0.23
CA THR A 74 16.26 -18.44 0.35
C THR A 74 15.65 -19.76 -0.11
N LYS A 75 14.31 -19.84 -0.15
CA LYS A 75 13.61 -21.09 -0.41
C LYS A 75 13.33 -21.33 -1.91
N CYS A 76 13.31 -20.27 -2.72
CA CYS A 76 12.99 -20.33 -4.15
C CYS A 76 14.17 -19.90 -5.02
N GLU A 77 15.40 -20.10 -4.56
CA GLU A 77 16.63 -19.64 -5.26
C GLU A 77 16.76 -20.24 -6.67
N LYS A 78 16.37 -21.50 -6.84
CA LYS A 78 16.39 -22.19 -8.14
C LYS A 78 15.44 -21.53 -9.13
N GLU A 79 14.19 -21.34 -8.73
CA GLU A 79 13.15 -20.72 -9.54
C GLU A 79 13.49 -19.27 -9.89
N LEU A 80 14.03 -18.52 -8.93
CA LEU A 80 14.49 -17.16 -9.15
C LEU A 80 15.62 -17.08 -10.19
N LYS A 81 16.56 -18.02 -10.17
CA LYS A 81 17.63 -18.11 -11.17
C LYS A 81 17.09 -18.44 -12.56
N GLU A 82 16.14 -19.37 -12.65
CA GLU A 82 15.47 -19.74 -13.91
C GLU A 82 14.69 -18.55 -14.50
N LEU A 83 14.07 -17.71 -13.66
CA LEU A 83 13.37 -16.49 -14.04
C LEU A 83 14.32 -15.29 -14.31
N GLY A 84 15.61 -15.42 -14.08
CA GLY A 84 16.57 -14.32 -14.21
C GLY A 84 16.37 -13.20 -13.18
N ALA A 85 15.77 -13.51 -12.02
CA ALA A 85 15.48 -12.54 -10.97
C ALA A 85 16.77 -12.13 -10.23
N ASN A 86 16.81 -10.88 -9.77
CA ASN A 86 17.92 -10.38 -8.96
C ASN A 86 17.70 -10.73 -7.47
N ILE A 87 18.31 -11.83 -7.05
CA ILE A 87 18.18 -12.36 -5.68
C ILE A 87 18.79 -11.40 -4.65
N ASP A 88 19.86 -10.70 -4.98
CA ASP A 88 20.51 -9.78 -4.04
C ASP A 88 19.61 -8.57 -3.73
N LYS A 89 18.82 -8.11 -4.70
CA LYS A 89 17.79 -7.07 -4.45
C LYS A 89 16.74 -7.54 -3.47
N LEU A 90 16.27 -8.78 -3.55
CA LEU A 90 15.34 -9.34 -2.58
C LEU A 90 15.98 -9.45 -1.19
N LYS A 91 17.22 -9.93 -1.10
CA LYS A 91 17.97 -10.01 0.17
C LYS A 91 18.25 -8.64 0.79
N ALA A 92 18.31 -7.59 -0.02
CA ALA A 92 18.54 -6.22 0.44
C ALA A 92 17.28 -5.55 1.02
N VAL A 93 16.09 -6.15 0.85
CA VAL A 93 14.85 -5.63 1.45
C VAL A 93 14.87 -5.90 2.94
N LYS A 94 15.06 -4.84 3.73
CA LYS A 94 15.14 -4.87 5.20
C LYS A 94 14.50 -3.62 5.79
N ALA A 95 13.73 -3.80 6.86
CA ALA A 95 13.21 -2.72 7.69
C ALA A 95 14.34 -1.95 8.41
N PRO A 96 14.12 -0.66 8.78
CA PRO A 96 12.93 0.13 8.48
C PRO A 96 12.96 0.71 7.05
N PHE A 97 11.75 0.93 6.49
CA PHE A 97 11.61 1.57 5.20
C PHE A 97 11.54 3.10 5.34
N PRO A 98 12.03 3.88 4.36
CA PRO A 98 11.81 5.31 4.33
C PRO A 98 10.32 5.67 4.35
N ARG A 99 9.99 6.81 4.94
CA ARG A 99 8.63 7.34 5.05
C ARG A 99 8.63 8.78 4.58
N ILE A 100 7.72 9.14 3.68
CA ILE A 100 7.51 10.52 3.24
C ILE A 100 6.02 10.84 3.28
N THR A 101 5.68 12.07 3.57
CA THR A 101 4.30 12.54 3.46
C THR A 101 3.89 12.67 1.99
N TYR A 102 2.59 12.61 1.71
CA TYR A 102 2.07 12.90 0.37
C TYR A 102 2.51 14.30 -0.12
N LYS A 103 2.56 15.29 0.78
CA LYS A 103 3.04 16.62 0.45
C LYS A 103 4.49 16.61 -0.07
N GLU A 104 5.39 15.91 0.64
CA GLU A 104 6.78 15.74 0.21
C GLU A 104 6.88 14.98 -1.11
N ALA A 105 5.99 13.98 -1.34
CA ALA A 105 5.93 13.26 -2.60
C ALA A 105 5.56 14.20 -3.76
N ILE A 106 4.54 15.04 -3.61
CA ILE A 106 4.17 16.07 -4.59
C ILE A 106 5.34 17.02 -4.86
N GLU A 107 6.01 17.52 -3.82
CA GLU A 107 7.15 18.42 -3.97
C GLU A 107 8.31 17.79 -4.76
N ARG A 108 8.57 16.50 -4.58
CA ARG A 108 9.58 15.75 -5.35
C ARG A 108 9.19 15.52 -6.79
N LEU A 109 7.89 15.35 -7.06
CA LEU A 109 7.36 15.10 -8.39
C LEU A 109 7.19 16.36 -9.24
N LYS A 110 6.92 17.52 -8.64
CA LYS A 110 6.70 18.79 -9.34
C LYS A 110 7.74 19.14 -10.42
N PRO A 111 9.04 18.91 -10.24
CA PRO A 111 10.03 19.16 -11.29
C PRO A 111 9.83 18.31 -12.55
N LYS A 112 9.27 17.11 -12.41
CA LYS A 112 9.00 16.16 -13.51
C LYS A 112 7.56 16.27 -14.04
N ASN A 113 6.61 16.61 -13.17
CA ASN A 113 5.19 16.80 -13.49
C ASN A 113 4.66 18.09 -12.82
N PRO A 114 4.84 19.27 -13.45
CA PRO A 114 4.43 20.56 -12.87
C PRO A 114 2.91 20.72 -12.67
N ALA A 115 2.09 19.83 -13.26
CA ALA A 115 0.64 19.87 -13.10
C ALA A 115 0.15 19.31 -11.77
N LEU A 116 1.01 18.58 -11.03
CA LEU A 116 0.66 18.02 -9.73
C LEU A 116 0.53 19.14 -8.69
N ASP A 117 -0.52 19.01 -7.88
CA ASP A 117 -0.73 19.87 -6.72
C ASP A 117 -1.38 19.07 -5.59
N TRP A 118 -1.59 19.70 -4.42
CA TRP A 118 -2.31 19.10 -3.31
C TRP A 118 -3.69 18.60 -3.77
N GLY A 119 -3.97 17.33 -3.52
CA GLY A 119 -5.22 16.69 -3.94
C GLY A 119 -5.17 16.03 -5.33
N SER A 120 -4.05 16.10 -6.04
CA SER A 120 -3.86 15.32 -7.28
C SER A 120 -3.76 13.84 -6.96
N ASP A 121 -4.46 13.00 -7.72
CA ASP A 121 -4.22 11.56 -7.67
C ASP A 121 -2.86 11.23 -8.30
N LEU A 122 -2.05 10.43 -7.61
CA LEU A 122 -0.75 9.98 -8.14
C LEU A 122 -1.00 8.84 -9.14
N GLY A 123 -0.74 9.13 -10.41
CA GLY A 123 -0.82 8.12 -11.44
C GLY A 123 0.37 7.15 -11.40
N TYR A 124 0.22 6.02 -12.11
CA TYR A 124 1.26 4.99 -12.20
C TYR A 124 2.65 5.53 -12.56
N GLU A 125 2.74 6.50 -13.48
CA GLU A 125 4.03 7.08 -13.87
C GLU A 125 4.64 7.93 -12.75
N ASP A 126 3.83 8.66 -11.97
CA ASP A 126 4.28 9.46 -10.83
C ASP A 126 4.80 8.55 -9.70
N GLU A 127 4.06 7.51 -9.37
CA GLU A 127 4.47 6.50 -8.39
C GLU A 127 5.77 5.81 -8.78
N LYS A 128 5.91 5.44 -10.06
CA LYS A 128 7.12 4.82 -10.60
C LYS A 128 8.33 5.74 -10.47
N VAL A 129 8.16 7.03 -10.77
CA VAL A 129 9.23 8.03 -10.61
C VAL A 129 9.70 8.09 -9.16
N LEU A 130 8.78 8.17 -8.18
CA LEU A 130 9.13 8.14 -6.76
C LEU A 130 9.82 6.83 -6.38
N ALA A 131 9.27 5.70 -6.80
CA ALA A 131 9.79 4.39 -6.46
C ALA A 131 11.20 4.14 -7.02
N ASP A 132 11.47 4.63 -8.21
CA ASP A 132 12.79 4.53 -8.82
C ASP A 132 13.83 5.46 -8.12
N ASP A 133 13.40 6.66 -7.68
CA ASP A 133 14.23 7.59 -6.92
C ASP A 133 14.65 7.00 -5.55
N PHE A 134 13.76 6.28 -4.86
CA PHE A 134 14.08 5.60 -3.60
C PHE A 134 14.91 4.32 -3.80
N GLY A 135 14.70 3.60 -4.89
CA GLY A 135 15.39 2.35 -5.24
C GLY A 135 15.17 1.18 -4.27
N LYS A 136 14.27 1.34 -3.27
CA LYS A 136 13.88 0.36 -2.26
C LYS A 136 12.44 0.60 -1.81
N PRO A 137 11.78 -0.33 -1.10
CA PRO A 137 10.45 -0.10 -0.54
C PRO A 137 10.42 1.15 0.37
N PHE A 138 9.34 1.92 0.30
CA PHE A 138 9.12 3.12 1.11
C PHE A 138 7.62 3.39 1.25
N PHE A 139 7.25 4.22 2.23
CA PHE A 139 5.87 4.62 2.46
C PHE A 139 5.62 6.06 2.02
N VAL A 140 4.45 6.26 1.44
CA VAL A 140 3.82 7.58 1.29
C VAL A 140 2.59 7.61 2.19
N TYR A 141 2.47 8.62 3.05
CA TYR A 141 1.39 8.69 4.04
C TYR A 141 0.82 10.11 4.14
N ASP A 142 -0.26 10.29 4.88
CA ASP A 142 -0.95 11.56 5.08
C ASP A 142 -1.50 12.16 3.77
N TYR A 143 -2.33 11.38 3.10
CA TYR A 143 -2.98 11.78 1.86
C TYR A 143 -4.11 12.79 2.09
N PRO A 144 -4.44 13.61 1.08
CA PRO A 144 -5.65 14.44 1.14
C PRO A 144 -6.91 13.61 1.31
N THR A 145 -7.78 13.99 2.24
CA THR A 145 -9.07 13.31 2.51
C THR A 145 -9.93 13.21 1.25
N ALA A 146 -9.88 14.24 0.39
CA ALA A 146 -10.70 14.29 -0.83
C ALA A 146 -10.42 13.17 -1.85
N ILE A 147 -9.25 12.52 -1.80
CA ILE A 147 -8.85 11.44 -2.72
C ILE A 147 -8.76 10.07 -2.05
N LYS A 148 -9.10 9.96 -0.76
CA LYS A 148 -9.14 8.68 -0.04
C LYS A 148 -10.59 8.27 0.28
N ALA A 149 -10.77 7.02 0.65
CA ALA A 149 -12.08 6.47 0.91
C ALA A 149 -12.71 7.04 2.19
N PHE A 150 -14.04 7.11 2.23
CA PHE A 150 -14.83 7.70 3.32
C PHE A 150 -14.54 7.09 4.70
N TYR A 151 -14.09 5.87 4.76
CA TYR A 151 -13.78 5.14 6.01
C TYR A 151 -12.40 5.46 6.57
N CYS A 152 -11.59 6.25 5.88
CA CYS A 152 -10.29 6.67 6.41
C CYS A 152 -10.48 7.76 7.46
N LYS A 153 -9.91 7.53 8.65
CA LYS A 153 -9.89 8.50 9.73
C LYS A 153 -9.08 9.73 9.32
N THR A 154 -9.52 10.90 9.79
CA THR A 154 -8.81 12.16 9.58
C THR A 154 -8.15 12.65 10.87
N TYR A 155 -7.18 13.55 10.75
CA TYR A 155 -6.63 14.24 11.93
C TYR A 155 -7.64 15.25 12.46
N ARG A 156 -7.82 15.32 13.80
CA ARG A 156 -8.76 16.24 14.44
C ARG A 156 -8.43 17.71 14.22
N ASP A 157 -7.14 18.03 14.19
CA ASP A 157 -6.58 19.36 13.98
C ASP A 157 -6.37 19.70 12.49
N ASN A 158 -6.47 18.69 11.62
CA ASN A 158 -6.34 18.86 10.18
C ASN A 158 -7.23 17.88 9.40
N PRO A 159 -8.53 18.14 9.29
CA PRO A 159 -9.49 17.22 8.65
C PRO A 159 -9.31 17.09 7.13
N GLU A 160 -8.45 17.91 6.52
CA GLU A 160 -8.10 17.77 5.09
C GLU A 160 -7.10 16.62 4.83
N VAL A 161 -6.53 16.04 5.89
CA VAL A 161 -5.56 14.96 5.81
C VAL A 161 -6.12 13.67 6.39
N ALA A 162 -6.13 12.62 5.59
CA ALA A 162 -6.51 11.27 5.98
C ALA A 162 -5.31 10.52 6.56
N MET A 163 -5.54 9.78 7.64
CA MET A 163 -4.57 8.86 8.24
C MET A 163 -4.48 7.58 7.38
N SER A 164 -3.93 7.73 6.18
CA SER A 164 -3.75 6.67 5.20
C SER A 164 -2.29 6.55 4.78
N VAL A 165 -1.91 5.37 4.33
CA VAL A 165 -0.55 5.05 3.90
C VAL A 165 -0.58 4.09 2.72
N ASP A 166 0.33 4.29 1.79
CA ASP A 166 0.57 3.39 0.67
C ASP A 166 2.03 2.90 0.72
N LEU A 167 2.23 1.59 0.58
CA LEU A 167 3.55 0.97 0.44
C LEU A 167 3.94 0.93 -1.03
N MET A 168 5.03 1.60 -1.36
CA MET A 168 5.57 1.70 -2.71
C MET A 168 6.81 0.82 -2.88
N VAL A 169 6.94 0.20 -4.04
CA VAL A 169 8.14 -0.58 -4.38
C VAL A 169 8.70 -0.19 -5.74
N PRO A 170 10.02 -0.29 -5.95
CA PRO A 170 10.67 0.05 -7.22
C PRO A 170 10.05 -0.70 -8.40
N ARG A 171 9.90 -0.02 -9.54
CA ARG A 171 9.40 -0.52 -10.84
C ARG A 171 7.90 -0.81 -10.89
N ILE A 172 7.21 -0.94 -9.76
CA ILE A 172 5.79 -1.30 -9.71
C ILE A 172 4.93 -0.12 -9.22
N GLY A 173 5.45 0.69 -8.27
CA GLY A 173 4.68 1.70 -7.55
C GLY A 173 3.97 1.10 -6.33
N GLU A 174 2.74 1.50 -6.08
CA GLU A 174 1.93 1.02 -4.97
C GLU A 174 1.65 -0.48 -5.06
N ILE A 175 1.85 -1.19 -3.94
CA ILE A 175 1.52 -2.61 -3.77
C ILE A 175 0.60 -2.88 -2.60
N SER A 176 0.48 -1.95 -1.67
CA SER A 176 -0.44 -2.02 -0.53
C SER A 176 -0.94 -0.63 -0.20
N THR A 177 -2.18 -0.54 0.22
CA THR A 177 -2.79 0.65 0.79
C THR A 177 -3.49 0.31 2.08
N GLY A 178 -3.39 1.19 3.06
CA GLY A 178 -4.02 1.01 4.35
C GLY A 178 -4.28 2.33 5.07
N GLY A 179 -4.77 2.25 6.30
CA GLY A 179 -5.03 3.45 7.10
C GLY A 179 -5.82 3.17 8.36
N ALA A 180 -5.82 4.15 9.25
CA ALA A 180 -6.70 4.13 10.41
C ALA A 180 -8.15 4.27 9.96
N ARG A 181 -9.03 3.49 10.58
CA ARG A 181 -10.47 3.53 10.30
C ARG A 181 -11.13 4.67 11.09
N GLU A 182 -12.14 5.29 10.47
CA GLU A 182 -12.97 6.27 11.18
C GLU A 182 -13.69 5.59 12.35
N ASP A 183 -13.52 6.13 13.54
CA ASP A 183 -14.10 5.63 14.79
C ASP A 183 -15.12 6.59 15.42
N ASN A 184 -15.40 7.71 14.78
CA ASN A 184 -16.44 8.64 15.19
C ASN A 184 -17.82 8.14 14.73
N LYS A 185 -18.80 8.27 15.59
CA LYS A 185 -20.20 7.84 15.33
C LYS A 185 -21.09 8.95 14.80
N ASP A 186 -20.61 10.20 14.82
CA ASP A 186 -21.41 11.40 14.47
C ASP A 186 -21.28 11.79 13.01
#